data_7ac4b260e936137d0ffec725bbab1228
#
_entry.id   7ac4b260e936137d0ffec725bbab1228
#
_cell.length_a   1.000
_cell.length_b   1.000
_cell.length_c   1.000
_cell.angle_alpha   90.00
_cell.angle_beta   90.00
_cell.angle_gamma   90.00
#
_symmetry.space_group_name_H-M   'P 1'
#
loop_
_entity.id
_entity.type
_entity.pdbx_description
1 polymer ?
#
loop_
_entity_poly.entity_id
_entity_poly.type
_entity_poly.pdbx_seq_one_letter_code
_entity_poly.pdbx_strand_id
1 'polypeptide(L)'
;MARPRKVRKIFNPPKMKGFMPYGMQSLATKPVRLKFEEFESIRLINYEMLSQDAAARQMNISRPTFTRIYNRALKIIAKSFAEGKPVNIEGGNYQLDKDWYRCRKCYKLIQGLENHFKCEDCTAYGENELIKLN
;
A
#
# COMPACT_ATOMS: atom_id res chain seq x y z
N MET A 1 -8.66 -17.98 24.14
CA MET A 1 -8.49 -16.58 23.72
C MET A 1 -7.60 -16.50 22.49
N ALA A 2 -8.06 -15.78 21.49
CA ALA A 2 -7.25 -15.58 20.29
C ALA A 2 -6.03 -14.70 20.61
N ARG A 3 -4.85 -15.10 20.14
CA ARG A 3 -3.63 -14.33 20.29
C ARG A 3 -3.76 -13.02 19.47
N PRO A 4 -3.47 -11.83 20.05
CA PRO A 4 -3.53 -10.59 19.31
C PRO A 4 -2.59 -10.64 18.08
N ARG A 5 -3.06 -10.12 16.96
CA ARG A 5 -2.22 -10.04 15.76
C ARG A 5 -1.17 -8.96 15.95
N LYS A 6 0.08 -9.29 15.66
CA LYS A 6 1.15 -8.29 15.65
C LYS A 6 0.89 -7.26 14.55
N VAL A 7 1.10 -6.00 14.89
CA VAL A 7 1.10 -4.92 13.91
C VAL A 7 2.33 -5.06 13.01
N ARG A 8 2.13 -5.01 11.71
CA ARG A 8 3.19 -5.13 10.73
C ARG A 8 3.80 -3.77 10.46
N LYS A 9 5.14 -3.69 10.46
CA LYS A 9 5.84 -2.44 10.13
C LYS A 9 5.97 -2.27 8.64
N ILE A 10 5.72 -1.06 8.16
CA ILE A 10 5.87 -0.67 6.77
C ILE A 10 6.74 0.58 6.71
N PHE A 11 7.82 0.52 5.93
CA PHE A 11 8.78 1.61 5.82
C PHE A 11 8.47 2.55 4.66
N ASN A 12 8.00 2.01 3.53
CA ASN A 12 7.66 2.80 2.36
C ASN A 12 6.22 2.54 1.95
N PRO A 13 5.29 3.42 2.33
CA PRO A 13 3.91 3.26 1.92
C PRO A 13 3.76 3.43 0.40
N PRO A 14 2.69 2.88 -0.21
CA PRO A 14 2.48 3.02 -1.64
C PRO A 14 2.38 4.47 -2.07
N LYS A 15 3.04 4.82 -3.18
CA LYS A 15 2.98 6.16 -3.77
C LYS A 15 1.62 6.46 -4.41
N MET A 16 0.84 5.41 -4.71
CA MET A 16 -0.45 5.49 -5.39
C MET A 16 -1.53 4.80 -4.57
N LYS A 17 -2.78 5.11 -4.87
CA LYS A 17 -3.93 4.44 -4.24
C LYS A 17 -4.18 3.05 -4.80
N GLY A 18 -3.69 2.76 -6.00
CA GLY A 18 -3.92 1.50 -6.67
C GLY A 18 -3.53 1.56 -8.13
N PHE A 19 -4.03 0.58 -8.89
CA PHE A 19 -3.78 0.45 -10.32
C PHE A 19 -5.09 0.28 -11.06
N MET A 20 -5.18 0.91 -12.22
CA MET A 20 -6.35 0.81 -13.09
C MET A 20 -5.95 0.17 -14.41
N PRO A 21 -6.64 -0.89 -14.86
CA PRO A 21 -6.43 -1.38 -16.22
C PRO A 21 -6.95 -0.36 -17.24
N TYR A 22 -6.28 -0.27 -18.37
CA TYR A 22 -6.74 0.57 -19.47
C TYR A 22 -6.86 -0.26 -20.75
N GLY A 23 -7.57 0.26 -21.75
CA GLY A 23 -7.78 -0.46 -23.01
C GLY A 23 -8.92 -1.48 -22.95
N MET A 24 -9.80 -1.37 -21.96
CA MET A 24 -10.99 -2.20 -21.82
C MET A 24 -12.25 -1.40 -22.09
N GLN A 25 -13.28 -2.08 -22.65
CA GLN A 25 -14.56 -1.42 -22.92
C GLN A 25 -15.32 -0.99 -21.68
N SER A 26 -15.15 -1.70 -20.58
CA SER A 26 -15.88 -1.41 -19.33
C SER A 26 -15.01 -1.74 -18.12
N LEU A 27 -15.06 -0.83 -17.13
CA LEU A 27 -14.44 -1.03 -15.83
C LEU A 27 -15.49 -1.42 -14.78
N ALA A 28 -16.58 -2.06 -15.21
CA ALA A 28 -17.71 -2.43 -14.35
C ALA A 28 -17.38 -3.53 -13.32
N THR A 29 -16.21 -4.12 -13.38
CA THR A 29 -15.77 -5.15 -12.44
C THR A 29 -15.32 -4.54 -11.11
N LYS A 30 -15.70 -5.18 -10.00
CA LYS A 30 -15.25 -4.76 -8.68
C LYS A 30 -13.73 -4.84 -8.56
N PRO A 31 -13.07 -3.81 -8.02
CA PRO A 31 -11.62 -3.88 -7.81
C PRO A 31 -11.27 -4.96 -6.79
N VAL A 32 -10.06 -5.52 -6.92
CA VAL A 32 -9.49 -6.35 -5.89
C VAL A 32 -8.84 -5.45 -4.83
N ARG A 33 -8.83 -5.91 -3.59
CA ARG A 33 -8.26 -5.18 -2.47
C ARG A 33 -6.91 -5.77 -2.10
N LEU A 34 -5.87 -4.95 -2.14
CA LEU A 34 -4.53 -5.30 -1.69
C LEU A 34 -4.25 -4.53 -0.40
N LYS A 35 -3.98 -5.25 0.69
CA LYS A 35 -3.68 -4.62 1.97
C LYS A 35 -2.28 -4.00 1.94
N PHE A 36 -2.04 -3.00 2.80
CA PHE A 36 -0.73 -2.34 2.87
C PHE A 36 0.40 -3.32 3.19
N GLU A 37 0.18 -4.26 4.11
CA GLU A 37 1.17 -5.29 4.43
C GLU A 37 1.42 -6.26 3.27
N GLU A 38 0.40 -6.50 2.46
CA GLU A 38 0.53 -7.32 1.25
C GLU A 38 1.35 -6.61 0.18
N PHE A 39 1.10 -5.32 -0.01
CA PHE A 39 1.93 -4.48 -0.88
C PHE A 39 3.39 -4.49 -0.42
N GLU A 40 3.63 -4.27 0.88
CA GLU A 40 4.98 -4.26 1.46
C GLU A 40 5.71 -5.57 1.23
N SER A 41 5.01 -6.71 1.37
CA SER A 41 5.63 -8.02 1.16
C SER A 41 6.16 -8.18 -0.26
N ILE A 42 5.41 -7.73 -1.26
CA ILE A 42 5.84 -7.78 -2.67
C ILE A 42 7.00 -6.82 -2.88
N ARG A 43 6.93 -5.62 -2.31
CA ARG A 43 8.00 -4.63 -2.44
C ARG A 43 9.32 -5.16 -1.89
N LEU A 44 9.28 -5.77 -0.71
CA LEU A 44 10.49 -6.29 -0.06
C LEU A 44 11.10 -7.48 -0.82
N ILE A 45 10.29 -8.41 -1.27
CA ILE A 45 10.78 -9.61 -1.96
C ILE A 45 11.16 -9.31 -3.41
N ASN A 46 10.26 -8.67 -4.16
CA ASN A 46 10.41 -8.57 -5.61
C ASN A 46 11.09 -7.29 -6.06
N TYR A 47 11.02 -6.22 -5.30
CA TYR A 47 11.68 -4.97 -5.63
C TYR A 47 13.01 -4.82 -4.90
N GLU A 48 13.02 -4.99 -3.57
CA GLU A 48 14.24 -4.89 -2.76
C GLU A 48 15.09 -6.17 -2.82
N MET A 49 14.54 -7.26 -3.34
CA MET A 49 15.22 -8.54 -3.49
C MET A 49 15.68 -9.16 -2.16
N LEU A 50 14.92 -8.94 -1.10
CA LEU A 50 15.22 -9.53 0.20
C LEU A 50 14.78 -10.99 0.26
N SER A 51 15.42 -11.77 1.15
CA SER A 51 14.91 -13.09 1.51
C SER A 51 13.66 -12.97 2.35
N GLN A 52 12.87 -14.05 2.43
CA GLN A 52 11.66 -14.05 3.27
C GLN A 52 12.00 -13.84 4.75
N ASP A 53 13.12 -14.38 5.22
CA ASP A 53 13.58 -14.18 6.61
C ASP A 53 13.91 -12.69 6.87
N ALA A 54 14.66 -12.06 5.96
CA ALA A 54 15.00 -10.66 6.10
C ALA A 54 13.77 -9.76 6.01
N ALA A 55 12.86 -10.04 5.09
CA ALA A 55 11.62 -9.29 4.93
C ALA A 55 10.71 -9.43 6.16
N ALA A 56 10.58 -10.64 6.69
CA ALA A 56 9.79 -10.90 7.89
C ALA A 56 10.33 -10.11 9.09
N ARG A 57 11.66 -10.10 9.26
CA ARG A 57 12.29 -9.32 10.33
C ARG A 57 12.01 -7.83 10.17
N GLN A 58 12.11 -7.31 8.96
CA GLN A 58 11.86 -5.90 8.68
C GLN A 58 10.41 -5.51 8.99
N MET A 59 9.46 -6.38 8.68
CA MET A 59 8.05 -6.18 9.02
C MET A 59 7.69 -6.53 10.47
N ASN A 60 8.66 -7.02 11.25
CA ASN A 60 8.49 -7.42 12.65
C ASN A 60 7.43 -8.51 12.83
N ILE A 61 7.47 -9.53 11.98
CA ILE A 61 6.58 -10.69 12.03
C ILE A 61 7.39 -11.97 11.85
N SER A 62 6.78 -13.11 12.17
CA SER A 62 7.40 -14.41 11.94
C SER A 62 7.45 -14.73 10.44
N ARG A 63 8.40 -15.58 10.04
CA ARG A 63 8.49 -16.02 8.65
C ARG A 63 7.21 -16.71 8.15
N PRO A 64 6.60 -17.64 8.89
CA PRO A 64 5.34 -18.24 8.44
C PRO A 64 4.22 -17.22 8.21
N THR A 65 4.11 -16.21 9.07
CA THR A 65 3.15 -15.13 8.89
C THR A 65 3.46 -14.33 7.63
N PHE A 66 4.75 -13.99 7.41
CA PHE A 66 5.19 -13.30 6.20
C PHE A 66 4.84 -14.10 4.94
N THR A 67 5.13 -15.40 4.95
CA THR A 67 4.85 -16.28 3.79
C THR A 67 3.38 -16.27 3.44
N ARG A 68 2.49 -16.33 4.44
CA ARG A 68 1.03 -16.26 4.21
C ARG A 68 0.61 -14.92 3.60
N ILE A 69 1.16 -13.81 4.12
CA ILE A 69 0.88 -12.47 3.59
C ILE A 69 1.34 -12.37 2.14
N TYR A 70 2.56 -12.79 1.88
CA TYR A 70 3.17 -12.72 0.54
C TYR A 70 2.41 -13.58 -0.47
N ASN A 71 2.09 -14.82 -0.13
CA ASN A 71 1.34 -15.71 -1.02
C ASN A 71 -0.05 -15.15 -1.33
N ARG A 72 -0.71 -14.57 -0.35
CA ARG A 72 -2.01 -13.92 -0.57
C ARG A 72 -1.88 -12.71 -1.47
N ALA A 73 -0.84 -11.91 -1.27
CA ALA A 73 -0.56 -10.74 -2.11
C ALA A 73 -0.39 -11.15 -3.57
N LEU A 74 0.38 -12.21 -3.83
CA LEU A 74 0.59 -12.71 -5.19
C LEU A 74 -0.71 -13.19 -5.84
N LYS A 75 -1.58 -13.87 -5.08
CA LYS A 75 -2.88 -14.33 -5.58
C LYS A 75 -3.77 -13.15 -5.98
N ILE A 76 -3.79 -12.10 -5.16
CA ILE A 76 -4.59 -10.89 -5.44
C ILE A 76 -4.09 -10.20 -6.70
N ILE A 77 -2.79 -10.03 -6.83
CA ILE A 77 -2.19 -9.40 -8.02
C ILE A 77 -2.42 -10.26 -9.26
N ALA A 78 -2.25 -11.58 -9.16
CA ALA A 78 -2.50 -12.50 -10.28
C ALA A 78 -3.96 -12.42 -10.73
N LYS A 79 -4.91 -12.34 -9.80
CA LYS A 79 -6.33 -12.19 -10.12
C LYS A 79 -6.60 -10.89 -10.86
N SER A 80 -6.07 -9.79 -10.35
CA SER A 80 -6.19 -8.48 -11.01
C SER A 80 -5.64 -8.54 -12.43
N PHE A 81 -4.43 -9.06 -12.56
CA PHE A 81 -3.73 -9.14 -13.85
C PHE A 81 -4.46 -10.02 -14.85
N ALA A 82 -4.89 -11.22 -14.42
CA ALA A 82 -5.53 -12.19 -15.30
C ALA A 82 -6.95 -11.79 -15.72
N GLU A 83 -7.69 -11.15 -14.81
CA GLU A 83 -9.09 -10.80 -15.02
C GLU A 83 -9.28 -9.33 -15.44
N GLY A 84 -8.22 -8.54 -15.47
CA GLY A 84 -8.31 -7.12 -15.84
C GLY A 84 -9.06 -6.30 -14.79
N LYS A 85 -8.86 -6.58 -13.51
CA LYS A 85 -9.56 -5.85 -12.43
C LYS A 85 -8.67 -4.75 -11.86
N PRO A 86 -9.25 -3.59 -11.48
CA PRO A 86 -8.50 -2.58 -10.74
C PRO A 86 -8.01 -3.12 -9.41
N VAL A 87 -6.91 -2.56 -8.90
CA VAL A 87 -6.37 -2.87 -7.58
C VAL A 87 -6.51 -1.64 -6.71
N ASN A 88 -7.19 -1.77 -5.56
CA ASN A 88 -7.18 -0.75 -4.52
C ASN A 88 -6.23 -1.19 -3.41
N ILE A 89 -5.25 -0.34 -3.09
CA ILE A 89 -4.32 -0.59 -1.99
C ILE A 89 -4.89 0.11 -0.76
N GLU A 90 -5.46 -0.67 0.16
CA GLU A 90 -6.17 -0.12 1.30
C GLU A 90 -6.27 -1.12 2.45
N GLY A 91 -6.32 -0.61 3.66
CA GLY A 91 -6.57 -1.40 4.85
C GLY A 91 -5.41 -2.28 5.26
N GLY A 92 -5.68 -3.15 6.23
CA GLY A 92 -4.70 -4.05 6.79
C GLY A 92 -4.33 -3.70 8.23
N ASN A 93 -3.44 -4.49 8.81
CA ASN A 93 -2.92 -4.31 10.16
C ASN A 93 -1.44 -3.92 10.07
N TYR A 94 -1.18 -2.62 9.99
CA TYR A 94 0.16 -2.09 9.75
C TYR A 94 0.45 -0.85 10.58
N GLN A 95 1.73 -0.52 10.71
CA GLN A 95 2.22 0.70 11.33
C GLN A 95 3.33 1.27 10.45
N LEU A 96 3.23 2.55 10.13
CA LEU A 96 4.27 3.25 9.39
C LEU A 96 5.38 3.71 10.34
N ASP A 97 6.61 3.74 9.83
CA ASP A 97 7.79 4.15 10.58
C ASP A 97 7.82 5.66 10.87
N LYS A 98 7.14 6.46 10.05
CA LYS A 98 7.09 7.92 10.13
C LYS A 98 5.70 8.42 9.83
N ASP A 99 5.48 9.72 10.04
CA ASP A 99 4.21 10.36 9.70
C ASP A 99 4.15 10.59 8.19
N TRP A 100 3.29 9.85 7.53
CA TRP A 100 3.05 9.93 6.10
C TRP A 100 1.68 10.50 5.82
N TYR A 101 1.60 11.30 4.78
CA TYR A 101 0.38 11.95 4.33
C TYR A 101 0.20 11.76 2.83
N ARG A 102 -1.04 11.80 2.39
CA ARG A 102 -1.40 11.78 0.97
C ARG A 102 -2.25 13.00 0.65
N CYS A 103 -1.87 13.73 -0.38
CA CYS A 103 -2.66 14.86 -0.84
C CYS A 103 -3.91 14.36 -1.55
N ARG A 104 -5.08 14.92 -1.19
CA ARG A 104 -6.35 14.56 -1.82
C ARG A 104 -6.45 15.01 -3.28
N LYS A 105 -5.70 16.04 -3.65
CA LYS A 105 -5.76 16.60 -4.99
C LYS A 105 -4.77 15.97 -5.94
N CYS A 106 -3.47 15.96 -5.59
CA CYS A 106 -2.44 15.47 -6.49
C CYS A 106 -2.02 14.02 -6.19
N TYR A 107 -2.55 13.43 -5.13
CA TYR A 107 -2.24 12.07 -4.67
C TYR A 107 -0.78 11.84 -4.29
N LYS A 108 0.01 12.91 -4.20
CA LYS A 108 1.42 12.82 -3.83
C LYS A 108 1.58 12.28 -2.41
N LEU A 109 2.53 11.37 -2.23
CA LEU A 109 2.92 10.85 -0.93
C LEU A 109 3.91 11.81 -0.28
N ILE A 110 3.63 12.25 0.95
CA ILE A 110 4.40 13.29 1.62
C ILE A 110 4.78 12.83 3.02
N GLN A 111 6.05 12.97 3.36
CA GLN A 111 6.57 12.70 4.69
C GLN A 111 6.64 14.01 5.46
N GLY A 112 5.75 14.15 6.46
CA GLY A 112 5.65 15.36 7.27
C GLY A 112 4.80 16.45 6.63
N LEU A 113 4.09 17.22 7.47
CA LEU A 113 3.19 18.28 7.00
C LEU A 113 3.93 19.44 6.33
N GLU A 114 5.17 19.69 6.76
CA GLU A 114 5.98 20.82 6.29
C GLU A 114 6.46 20.67 4.84
N ASN A 115 6.30 19.51 4.25
CA ASN A 115 6.81 19.21 2.90
C ASN A 115 5.80 19.44 1.78
N HIS A 116 4.59 19.88 2.13
CA HIS A 116 3.58 20.12 1.12
C HIS A 116 2.58 21.18 1.58
N PHE A 117 2.74 22.39 1.08
CA PHE A 117 1.83 23.49 1.38
C PHE A 117 0.72 23.62 0.34
N LYS A 118 1.01 23.23 -0.91
CA LYS A 118 0.02 23.22 -2.00
C LYS A 118 0.48 22.29 -3.11
N CYS A 119 -0.47 21.86 -3.94
CA CYS A 119 -0.15 21.09 -5.14
C CYS A 119 0.49 22.01 -6.20
N GLU A 120 1.57 21.53 -6.85
CA GLU A 120 2.28 22.29 -7.87
C GLU A 120 1.36 22.67 -9.03
N ASP A 121 0.44 21.79 -9.40
CA ASP A 121 -0.47 21.99 -10.53
C ASP A 121 -1.87 22.44 -10.09
N CYS A 122 -2.04 22.90 -8.86
CA CYS A 122 -3.34 23.28 -8.34
C CYS A 122 -3.36 24.72 -7.86
N THR A 123 -4.30 25.52 -8.38
CA THR A 123 -4.47 26.93 -8.00
C THR A 123 -5.29 27.10 -6.73
N ALA A 124 -6.02 26.06 -6.29
CA ALA A 124 -6.84 26.13 -5.10
C ALA A 124 -6.04 25.72 -3.85
N TYR A 125 -6.08 26.56 -2.82
CA TYR A 125 -5.45 26.32 -1.53
C TYR A 125 -6.46 25.71 -0.56
N GLY A 126 -6.02 24.73 0.23
CA GLY A 126 -6.80 24.19 1.33
C GLY A 126 -5.90 23.55 2.36
N GLU A 127 -6.06 23.94 3.62
CA GLU A 127 -5.27 23.37 4.73
C GLU A 127 -5.58 21.90 4.99
N ASN A 128 -6.73 21.42 4.49
CA ASN A 128 -7.22 20.08 4.75
C ASN A 128 -7.01 19.11 3.58
N GLU A 129 -6.03 19.38 2.72
CA GLU A 129 -5.75 18.54 1.55
C GLU A 129 -4.95 17.28 1.88
N LEU A 130 -4.26 17.27 3.02
CA LEU A 130 -3.43 16.14 3.41
C LEU A 130 -4.19 15.19 4.31
N ILE A 131 -4.20 13.91 3.94
CA ILE A 131 -4.77 12.82 4.73
C ILE A 131 -3.63 12.06 5.38
N LYS A 132 -3.66 11.92 6.71
CA LYS A 132 -2.69 11.11 7.43
C LYS A 132 -2.94 9.64 7.13
N LEU A 133 -1.88 8.90 6.79
CA LEU A 133 -1.97 7.48 6.45
C LEU A 133 -1.82 6.54 7.65
N ASN A 134 -1.28 7.04 8.76
CA ASN A 134 -1.05 6.25 9.98
C ASN A 134 -2.35 6.08 10.78
#